data_2a6645e9105aefbdd4d7ddcf2ef7a9ba
#
_entry.id   2a6645e9105aefbdd4d7ddcf2ef7a9ba
#
_cell.length_a   1.000
_cell.length_b   1.000
_cell.length_c   1.000
_cell.angle_alpha   90.00
_cell.angle_beta   90.00
_cell.angle_gamma   90.00
#
_symmetry.space_group_name_H-M   'P 1'
#
loop_
_entity.id
_entity.type
_entity.pdbx_description
1 polymer ?
#
loop_
_entity_poly.entity_id
_entity_poly.type
_entity_poly.pdbx_seq_one_letter_code
_entity_poly.pdbx_strand_id
1 'polypeptide(L)'
;MYIELHARTAFSFLEGSSLPEDMAGTCARLQMPAMALLDTDGVYGMPRFHMAAKKLKIKAHIGSEITCDLHPPTFKNQQSTIARVQIGNHQSAIGNFSRLPLLVSSRTGYQNLCRLITKMKLRNKKGEGAALEEELEEHAPGLICLTGGADGPLAAALQHGGIDEARRQVEQLIGLFGRGHVYVELQRHFRREGETRNRSAIAIARSLNLPLLATNGVCYATAKDRELCDAFTAIRYHRTLSTAGRLLARNSERHLKSPQEMQQLFADLPEAIHNTLELSSRLEFTLNDLGYEFPRYPVPEGETMNSFLREHAWLGFRERYGRANADVQARARRQIEKELVLIEKLKLAGYFLIVWDLVRFCRDQNILVQGRGSAANSAVCYSLGITAVDPISMELLFERFLSEERGEWPDIDLDLPSGDEREKVIQHVYQRYGERGAAMTANVITYRNRMAAREMGKALGF
;
A
#
# COMPACT_ATOMS: atom_id res chain seq x y z
N MET A 1 23.51 -18.59 0.88
CA MET A 1 22.78 -17.37 1.25
C MET A 1 21.32 -17.59 0.88
N TYR A 2 20.37 -16.95 1.57
CA TYR A 2 18.92 -17.05 1.31
C TYR A 2 18.28 -15.70 1.55
N ILE A 3 17.20 -15.38 0.82
CA ILE A 3 16.39 -14.17 0.99
C ILE A 3 14.92 -14.60 1.08
N GLU A 4 14.24 -14.18 2.16
CA GLU A 4 12.80 -14.41 2.28
C GLU A 4 12.02 -13.45 1.35
N LEU A 5 11.24 -14.03 0.45
CA LEU A 5 10.50 -13.27 -0.56
C LEU A 5 8.98 -13.35 -0.41
N HIS A 6 8.49 -13.96 0.69
CA HIS A 6 7.07 -14.04 0.98
C HIS A 6 6.79 -13.94 2.50
N ALA A 7 6.74 -12.73 3.02
CA ALA A 7 6.47 -12.47 4.43
C ALA A 7 5.31 -11.48 4.61
N ARG A 8 4.47 -11.71 5.61
CA ARG A 8 3.35 -10.85 6.05
C ARG A 8 3.68 -10.18 7.37
N THR A 9 3.03 -9.05 7.64
CA THR A 9 3.09 -8.35 8.94
C THR A 9 1.70 -8.20 9.55
N ALA A 10 1.63 -7.52 10.69
CA ALA A 10 0.38 -7.12 11.33
C ALA A 10 -0.51 -6.22 10.43
N PHE A 11 0.04 -5.66 9.36
CA PHE A 11 -0.71 -4.90 8.35
C PHE A 11 -1.47 -5.79 7.35
N SER A 12 -1.36 -7.11 7.48
CA SER A 12 -2.29 -8.09 6.90
C SER A 12 -3.53 -8.30 7.78
N PHE A 13 -3.75 -7.44 8.77
CA PHE A 13 -4.92 -7.36 9.67
C PHE A 13 -5.44 -8.70 10.16
N LEU A 14 -4.88 -9.17 11.29
CA LEU A 14 -5.16 -10.44 11.95
C LEU A 14 -4.67 -11.72 11.20
N GLU A 15 -3.82 -11.55 10.17
CA GLU A 15 -3.17 -12.66 9.47
C GLU A 15 -1.65 -12.74 9.71
N GLY A 16 -1.06 -11.70 10.27
CA GLY A 16 0.32 -11.61 10.70
C GLY A 16 0.42 -10.98 12.08
N SER A 17 1.40 -11.36 12.89
CA SER A 17 1.49 -10.92 14.28
C SER A 17 2.69 -10.03 14.60
N SER A 18 3.63 -9.85 13.67
CA SER A 18 4.80 -9.00 13.89
C SER A 18 4.70 -7.66 13.16
N LEU A 19 5.25 -6.61 13.75
CA LEU A 19 5.33 -5.31 13.11
C LEU A 19 6.39 -5.31 11.98
N PRO A 20 6.28 -4.41 10.99
CA PRO A 20 7.29 -4.29 9.93
C PRO A 20 8.71 -4.09 10.46
N GLU A 21 8.87 -3.34 11.56
CA GLU A 21 10.14 -3.08 12.22
C GLU A 21 10.72 -4.34 12.86
N ASP A 22 9.89 -5.19 13.47
CA ASP A 22 10.31 -6.46 14.07
C ASP A 22 10.79 -7.43 13.01
N MET A 23 10.11 -7.46 11.86
CA MET A 23 10.50 -8.25 10.69
C MET A 23 11.86 -7.79 10.16
N ALA A 24 12.05 -6.49 9.96
CA ALA A 24 13.34 -5.92 9.53
C ALA A 24 14.45 -6.21 10.54
N GLY A 25 14.18 -6.03 11.84
CA GLY A 25 15.13 -6.31 12.91
C GLY A 25 15.55 -7.78 12.98
N THR A 26 14.61 -8.69 12.78
CA THR A 26 14.90 -10.14 12.75
C THR A 26 15.67 -10.53 11.49
N CYS A 27 15.30 -9.99 10.32
CA CYS A 27 16.03 -10.17 9.07
C CYS A 27 17.52 -9.78 9.22
N ALA A 28 17.79 -8.60 9.83
CA ALA A 28 19.16 -8.14 10.09
C ALA A 28 19.92 -9.07 11.06
N ARG A 29 19.28 -9.52 12.16
CA ARG A 29 19.90 -10.48 13.10
C ARG A 29 20.25 -11.81 12.46
N LEU A 30 19.42 -12.26 11.51
CA LEU A 30 19.66 -13.48 10.73
C LEU A 30 20.65 -13.27 9.57
N GLN A 31 21.22 -12.07 9.45
CA GLN A 31 22.21 -11.70 8.43
C GLN A 31 21.71 -11.88 6.99
N MET A 32 20.41 -11.71 6.76
CA MET A 32 19.86 -11.66 5.41
C MET A 32 20.06 -10.24 4.83
N PRO A 33 20.57 -10.12 3.59
CA PRO A 33 20.85 -8.82 2.98
C PRO A 33 19.59 -8.09 2.48
N ALA A 34 18.50 -8.83 2.33
CA ALA A 34 17.23 -8.34 1.82
C ALA A 34 16.05 -9.19 2.33
N MET A 35 14.84 -8.64 2.26
CA MET A 35 13.60 -9.38 2.49
C MET A 35 12.47 -8.71 1.73
N ALA A 36 11.47 -9.48 1.27
CA ALA A 36 10.24 -8.97 0.72
C ALA A 36 9.12 -8.98 1.77
N LEU A 37 8.28 -7.95 1.71
CA LEU A 37 7.05 -7.87 2.50
C LEU A 37 5.86 -7.88 1.55
N LEU A 38 4.92 -8.81 1.79
CA LEU A 38 3.73 -9.03 0.99
C LEU A 38 2.50 -9.08 1.90
N ASP A 39 2.09 -7.92 2.40
CA ASP A 39 0.85 -7.83 3.18
C ASP A 39 -0.38 -8.07 2.29
N THR A 40 -1.44 -8.58 2.90
CA THR A 40 -2.67 -8.95 2.20
C THR A 40 -3.40 -7.73 1.67
N ASP A 41 -3.69 -7.73 0.37
CA ASP A 41 -4.51 -6.72 -0.34
C ASP A 41 -4.11 -5.27 -0.07
N GLY A 42 -2.82 -5.03 0.16
CA GLY A 42 -2.34 -3.68 0.43
C GLY A 42 -0.84 -3.56 0.62
N VAL A 43 -0.38 -2.32 0.66
CA VAL A 43 1.01 -1.94 0.88
C VAL A 43 1.17 -1.07 2.14
N TYR A 44 0.28 -1.21 3.11
CA TYR A 44 0.17 -0.33 4.27
C TYR A 44 1.40 -0.37 5.19
N GLY A 45 2.02 -1.53 5.37
CA GLY A 45 3.22 -1.74 6.19
C GLY A 45 4.52 -1.32 5.51
N MET A 46 4.50 -1.11 4.18
CA MET A 46 5.70 -0.91 3.37
C MET A 46 6.53 0.33 3.74
N PRO A 47 5.96 1.53 3.99
CA PRO A 47 6.75 2.69 4.38
C PRO A 47 7.52 2.44 5.69
N ARG A 48 6.88 1.83 6.69
CA ARG A 48 7.51 1.50 7.97
C ARG A 48 8.62 0.46 7.79
N PHE A 49 8.35 -0.59 6.99
CA PHE A 49 9.34 -1.61 6.67
C PHE A 49 10.56 -1.01 5.94
N HIS A 50 10.32 -0.19 4.91
CA HIS A 50 11.37 0.49 4.16
C HIS A 50 12.26 1.35 5.07
N MET A 51 11.65 2.16 5.95
CA MET A 51 12.40 3.02 6.87
C MET A 51 13.23 2.22 7.88
N ALA A 52 12.68 1.11 8.41
CA ALA A 52 13.40 0.23 9.32
C ALA A 52 14.55 -0.50 8.60
N ALA A 53 14.29 -1.03 7.41
CA ALA A 53 15.28 -1.72 6.59
C ALA A 53 16.44 -0.79 6.20
N LYS A 54 16.15 0.46 5.82
CA LYS A 54 17.16 1.48 5.51
C LYS A 54 18.09 1.75 6.68
N LYS A 55 17.55 1.87 7.91
CA LYS A 55 18.35 2.04 9.13
C LYS A 55 19.25 0.84 9.40
N LEU A 56 18.79 -0.36 9.08
CA LEU A 56 19.51 -1.62 9.29
C LEU A 56 20.38 -2.05 8.10
N LYS A 57 20.44 -1.24 7.03
CA LYS A 57 21.20 -1.49 5.80
C LYS A 57 20.82 -2.80 5.10
N ILE A 58 19.55 -3.18 5.16
CA ILE A 58 18.97 -4.29 4.39
C ILE A 58 18.10 -3.73 3.27
N LYS A 59 18.03 -4.45 2.14
CA LYS A 59 17.17 -4.06 1.01
C LYS A 59 15.74 -4.49 1.26
N ALA A 60 14.81 -3.54 1.25
CA ALA A 60 13.39 -3.80 1.37
C ALA A 60 12.78 -4.05 -0.02
N HIS A 61 12.37 -5.27 -0.32
CA HIS A 61 11.58 -5.58 -1.50
C HIS A 61 10.09 -5.40 -1.20
N ILE A 62 9.36 -4.94 -2.19
CA ILE A 62 7.97 -4.54 -2.08
C ILE A 62 7.10 -5.50 -2.86
N GLY A 63 5.95 -5.85 -2.30
CA GLY A 63 4.93 -6.63 -2.96
C GLY A 63 3.60 -6.58 -2.22
N SER A 64 2.66 -7.36 -2.65
CA SER A 64 1.41 -7.62 -1.93
C SER A 64 0.90 -8.99 -2.31
N GLU A 65 0.25 -9.65 -1.38
CA GLU A 65 -0.49 -10.87 -1.66
C GLU A 65 -1.93 -10.49 -1.98
N ILE A 66 -2.30 -10.62 -3.26
CA ILE A 66 -3.58 -10.15 -3.78
C ILE A 66 -4.61 -11.27 -3.75
N THR A 67 -5.75 -11.00 -3.14
CA THR A 67 -6.94 -11.86 -3.29
C THR A 67 -7.42 -11.77 -4.74
N CYS A 68 -7.50 -12.88 -5.44
CA CYS A 68 -7.90 -12.93 -6.84
C CYS A 68 -8.94 -14.00 -7.11
N ASP A 69 -9.79 -13.73 -8.11
CA ASP A 69 -10.78 -14.65 -8.66
C ASP A 69 -10.25 -15.17 -10.00
N LEU A 70 -9.41 -16.19 -9.91
CA LEU A 70 -8.85 -16.89 -11.06
C LEU A 70 -9.59 -18.19 -11.24
N HIS A 71 -10.61 -18.17 -12.12
CA HIS A 71 -11.32 -19.39 -12.46
C HIS A 71 -10.48 -20.25 -13.41
N PRO A 72 -10.37 -21.56 -13.13
CA PRO A 72 -9.83 -22.50 -14.12
C PRO A 72 -10.60 -22.38 -15.43
N PRO A 73 -9.92 -22.44 -16.60
CA PRO A 73 -10.56 -22.27 -17.92
C PRO A 73 -11.77 -23.18 -18.17
N THR A 74 -11.84 -24.32 -17.50
CA THR A 74 -12.93 -25.30 -17.57
C THR A 74 -14.24 -24.85 -16.92
N PHE A 75 -14.22 -23.85 -16.05
CA PHE A 75 -15.40 -23.35 -15.32
C PHE A 75 -15.98 -22.03 -15.84
N LYS A 76 -15.40 -21.42 -16.89
CA LYS A 76 -15.88 -20.15 -17.47
C LYS A 76 -17.34 -20.19 -17.99
N ASN A 77 -17.96 -21.38 -18.10
CA ASN A 77 -19.32 -21.54 -18.60
C ASN A 77 -20.41 -21.67 -17.53
N GLN A 78 -20.09 -21.64 -16.25
CA GLN A 78 -21.10 -21.55 -15.19
C GLN A 78 -21.12 -20.10 -14.73
N GLN A 79 -22.26 -19.41 -14.91
CA GLN A 79 -22.50 -18.06 -14.41
C GLN A 79 -22.07 -17.98 -12.95
N SER A 80 -20.92 -17.37 -12.70
CA SER A 80 -20.46 -17.08 -11.36
C SER A 80 -21.34 -15.97 -10.82
N THR A 81 -22.41 -16.34 -10.14
CA THR A 81 -23.09 -15.45 -9.22
C THR A 81 -22.02 -15.12 -8.17
N ILE A 82 -21.58 -13.87 -8.15
CA ILE A 82 -20.65 -13.34 -7.16
C ILE A 82 -21.25 -13.64 -5.79
N ALA A 83 -20.84 -14.75 -5.17
CA ALA A 83 -21.15 -15.04 -3.79
C ALA A 83 -20.35 -14.05 -2.95
N ARG A 84 -21.06 -13.04 -2.44
CA ARG A 84 -20.53 -11.98 -1.59
C ARG A 84 -19.77 -12.59 -0.43
N VAL A 85 -18.46 -12.39 -0.40
CA VAL A 85 -17.64 -12.66 0.78
C VAL A 85 -17.92 -11.57 1.81
N GLN A 86 -18.85 -11.82 2.72
CA GLN A 86 -19.00 -11.02 3.94
C GLN A 86 -17.86 -11.41 4.90
N ILE A 87 -16.86 -10.55 5.02
CA ILE A 87 -15.91 -10.58 6.14
C ILE A 87 -16.63 -9.96 7.35
N GLY A 88 -17.48 -10.74 8.00
CA GLY A 88 -18.22 -10.28 9.21
C GLY A 88 -19.65 -10.77 9.26
N ASN A 89 -19.87 -12.00 9.20
CA ASN A 89 -20.91 -12.89 9.72
C ASN A 89 -20.96 -14.18 8.87
N HIS A 90 -20.32 -15.23 9.42
CA HIS A 90 -20.54 -16.64 9.16
C HIS A 90 -21.25 -17.07 7.87
N GLN A 91 -20.53 -17.52 7.01
CA GLN A 91 -20.35 -18.82 6.40
C GLN A 91 -19.29 -18.58 5.36
N SER A 92 -18.15 -19.29 5.49
CA SER A 92 -17.21 -19.38 4.41
C SER A 92 -17.98 -19.93 3.20
N ALA A 93 -18.57 -19.05 2.43
CA ALA A 93 -18.73 -19.32 1.02
C ALA A 93 -17.28 -19.52 0.57
N ILE A 94 -16.91 -20.78 0.35
CA ILE A 94 -15.72 -21.21 -0.36
C ILE A 94 -15.94 -20.63 -1.77
N GLY A 95 -15.73 -19.33 -1.89
CA GLY A 95 -15.53 -18.68 -3.18
C GLY A 95 -14.18 -19.19 -3.68
N ASN A 96 -14.03 -19.38 -4.96
CA ASN A 96 -12.80 -19.83 -5.63
C ASN A 96 -11.66 -18.78 -5.57
N PHE A 97 -11.60 -18.01 -4.47
CA PHE A 97 -10.58 -16.99 -4.25
C PHE A 97 -9.28 -17.62 -3.81
N SER A 98 -8.21 -17.22 -4.48
CA SER A 98 -6.86 -17.59 -4.12
C SER A 98 -6.03 -16.36 -3.78
N ARG A 99 -4.90 -16.58 -3.13
CA ARG A 99 -3.94 -15.55 -2.75
C ARG A 99 -2.76 -15.59 -3.70
N LEU A 100 -2.58 -14.54 -4.48
CA LEU A 100 -1.54 -14.41 -5.49
C LEU A 100 -0.44 -13.47 -4.99
N PRO A 101 0.74 -13.98 -4.61
CA PRO A 101 1.85 -13.13 -4.21
C PRO A 101 2.47 -12.45 -5.42
N LEU A 102 2.52 -11.12 -5.39
CA LEU A 102 3.09 -10.27 -6.44
C LEU A 102 4.24 -9.44 -5.87
N LEU A 103 5.41 -9.51 -6.51
CA LEU A 103 6.60 -8.74 -6.19
C LEU A 103 6.79 -7.62 -7.20
N VAL A 104 7.24 -6.47 -6.74
CA VAL A 104 7.49 -5.28 -7.58
C VAL A 104 8.93 -5.29 -8.07
N SER A 105 9.14 -5.37 -9.39
CA SER A 105 10.48 -5.33 -10.00
C SER A 105 10.90 -3.92 -10.43
N SER A 106 9.95 -3.03 -10.72
CA SER A 106 10.22 -1.70 -11.26
C SER A 106 9.22 -0.65 -10.73
N ARG A 107 9.50 0.63 -10.98
CA ARG A 107 8.56 1.73 -10.68
C ARG A 107 7.20 1.52 -11.35
N THR A 108 7.19 1.08 -12.60
CA THR A 108 5.95 0.73 -13.33
C THR A 108 5.19 -0.37 -12.61
N GLY A 109 5.89 -1.41 -12.13
CA GLY A 109 5.27 -2.47 -11.33
C GLY A 109 4.64 -1.95 -10.04
N TYR A 110 5.30 -1.03 -9.33
CA TYR A 110 4.71 -0.41 -8.13
C TYR A 110 3.45 0.40 -8.45
N GLN A 111 3.48 1.20 -9.51
CA GLN A 111 2.31 1.94 -9.97
C GLN A 111 1.16 1.00 -10.34
N ASN A 112 1.45 -0.09 -11.06
CA ASN A 112 0.48 -1.08 -11.46
C ASN A 112 -0.10 -1.83 -10.24
N LEU A 113 0.72 -2.22 -9.28
CA LEU A 113 0.25 -2.84 -8.04
C LEU A 113 -0.71 -1.91 -7.27
N CYS A 114 -0.35 -0.63 -7.12
CA CYS A 114 -1.21 0.36 -6.47
C CYS A 114 -2.53 0.56 -7.23
N ARG A 115 -2.50 0.62 -8.56
CA ARG A 115 -3.70 0.76 -9.40
C ARG A 115 -4.59 -0.47 -9.31
N LEU A 116 -4.02 -1.68 -9.37
CA LEU A 116 -4.73 -2.94 -9.20
C LEU A 116 -5.47 -2.98 -7.86
N ILE A 117 -4.77 -2.70 -6.76
CA ILE A 117 -5.35 -2.67 -5.41
C ILE A 117 -6.46 -1.61 -5.34
N THR A 118 -6.24 -0.42 -5.89
CA THR A 118 -7.23 0.66 -5.90
C THR A 118 -8.47 0.25 -6.68
N LYS A 119 -8.31 -0.28 -7.90
CA LYS A 119 -9.41 -0.73 -8.77
C LYS A 119 -10.23 -1.84 -8.11
N MET A 120 -9.56 -2.83 -7.55
CA MET A 120 -10.17 -3.93 -6.79
C MET A 120 -11.00 -3.40 -5.60
N LYS A 121 -10.47 -2.44 -4.84
CA LYS A 121 -11.14 -1.92 -3.64
C LYS A 121 -12.27 -0.95 -3.95
N LEU A 122 -12.15 -0.09 -4.94
CA LEU A 122 -13.21 0.84 -5.34
C LEU A 122 -14.42 0.12 -5.94
N ARG A 123 -14.23 -1.01 -6.61
CA ARG A 123 -15.31 -1.80 -7.17
C ARG A 123 -16.15 -2.55 -6.13
N ASN A 124 -15.58 -2.79 -4.95
CA ASN A 124 -16.18 -3.63 -3.92
C ASN A 124 -16.42 -2.85 -2.62
N LYS A 125 -17.25 -3.40 -1.75
CA LYS A 125 -17.41 -2.87 -0.39
C LYS A 125 -16.16 -3.07 0.42
N LYS A 126 -15.98 -2.24 1.45
CA LYS A 126 -14.83 -2.33 2.36
C LYS A 126 -14.71 -3.75 2.96
N GLY A 127 -13.54 -4.34 2.80
CA GLY A 127 -13.25 -5.70 3.27
C GLY A 127 -13.70 -6.81 2.33
N GLU A 128 -14.34 -6.46 1.20
CA GLU A 128 -14.75 -7.39 0.16
C GLU A 128 -14.02 -6.98 -1.12
N GLY A 129 -13.24 -7.85 -1.69
CA GLY A 129 -12.60 -7.53 -2.96
C GLY A 129 -11.62 -8.59 -3.40
N ALA A 130 -11.71 -8.92 -4.69
CA ALA A 130 -10.75 -9.76 -5.38
C ALA A 130 -10.41 -9.14 -6.73
N ALA A 131 -9.17 -9.25 -7.15
CA ALA A 131 -8.76 -8.86 -8.49
C ALA A 131 -9.34 -9.83 -9.51
N LEU A 132 -9.83 -9.31 -10.61
CA LEU A 132 -10.28 -10.11 -11.74
C LEU A 132 -9.10 -10.43 -12.67
N GLU A 133 -9.26 -11.45 -13.51
CA GLU A 133 -8.23 -11.88 -14.47
C GLU A 133 -7.82 -10.74 -15.40
N GLU A 134 -8.79 -10.00 -15.94
CA GLU A 134 -8.55 -8.87 -16.86
C GLU A 134 -7.82 -7.72 -16.16
N GLU A 135 -8.07 -7.52 -14.85
CA GLU A 135 -7.36 -6.51 -14.06
C GLU A 135 -5.92 -6.91 -13.77
N LEU A 136 -5.66 -8.22 -13.57
CA LEU A 136 -4.31 -8.74 -13.42
C LEU A 136 -3.53 -8.59 -14.73
N GLU A 137 -4.13 -8.91 -15.88
CA GLU A 137 -3.51 -8.75 -17.21
C GLU A 137 -3.13 -7.28 -17.48
N GLU A 138 -4.07 -6.35 -17.25
CA GLU A 138 -3.86 -4.90 -17.44
C GLU A 138 -2.68 -4.37 -16.59
N HIS A 139 -2.49 -4.92 -15.39
CA HIS A 139 -1.53 -4.41 -14.40
C HIS A 139 -0.31 -5.32 -14.19
N ALA A 140 -0.12 -6.37 -14.99
CA ALA A 140 1.00 -7.30 -14.88
C ALA A 140 2.40 -6.68 -15.16
N PRO A 141 2.57 -5.70 -16.07
CA PRO A 141 3.90 -5.17 -16.40
C PRO A 141 4.66 -4.65 -15.17
N GLY A 142 5.89 -5.13 -14.99
CA GLY A 142 6.76 -4.76 -13.86
C GLY A 142 6.46 -5.51 -12.55
N LEU A 143 5.55 -6.49 -12.59
CA LEU A 143 5.27 -7.40 -11.48
C LEU A 143 5.87 -8.79 -11.75
N ILE A 144 6.28 -9.46 -10.68
CA ILE A 144 6.69 -10.86 -10.70
C ILE A 144 5.71 -11.64 -9.83
N CYS A 145 5.19 -12.72 -10.39
CA CYS A 145 4.16 -13.58 -9.80
C CYS A 145 4.79 -14.82 -9.17
N LEU A 146 4.43 -15.12 -7.92
CA LEU A 146 4.68 -16.42 -7.30
C LEU A 146 3.39 -17.24 -7.33
N THR A 147 3.49 -18.57 -7.47
CA THR A 147 2.31 -19.44 -7.50
C THR A 147 1.60 -19.60 -6.15
N GLY A 148 2.16 -19.02 -5.10
CA GLY A 148 1.61 -19.01 -3.75
C GLY A 148 1.80 -20.31 -2.98
N GLY A 149 1.47 -20.23 -1.69
CA GLY A 149 1.53 -21.35 -0.75
C GLY A 149 0.29 -22.22 -0.76
N ALA A 150 -0.25 -22.55 0.43
CA ALA A 150 -1.42 -23.41 0.60
C ALA A 150 -2.73 -22.77 0.11
N ASP A 151 -2.80 -21.47 0.10
CA ASP A 151 -3.92 -20.61 -0.31
C ASP A 151 -3.72 -19.97 -1.71
N GLY A 152 -2.62 -20.34 -2.40
CA GLY A 152 -2.32 -19.88 -3.74
C GLY A 152 -3.12 -20.58 -4.86
N PRO A 153 -3.13 -19.99 -6.08
CA PRO A 153 -3.91 -20.53 -7.21
C PRO A 153 -3.50 -21.94 -7.62
N LEU A 154 -2.21 -22.28 -7.59
CA LEU A 154 -1.74 -23.63 -7.88
C LEU A 154 -2.30 -24.63 -6.87
N ALA A 155 -2.30 -24.32 -5.58
CA ALA A 155 -2.82 -25.19 -4.53
C ALA A 155 -4.34 -25.38 -4.65
N ALA A 156 -5.08 -24.32 -4.95
CA ALA A 156 -6.51 -24.36 -5.19
C ALA A 156 -6.84 -25.27 -6.39
N ALA A 157 -6.14 -25.10 -7.50
CA ALA A 157 -6.33 -25.93 -8.70
C ALA A 157 -6.01 -27.42 -8.45
N LEU A 158 -4.96 -27.73 -7.68
CA LEU A 158 -4.65 -29.11 -7.28
C LEU A 158 -5.76 -29.76 -6.45
N GLN A 159 -6.43 -28.99 -5.58
CA GLN A 159 -7.53 -29.52 -4.76
C GLN A 159 -8.80 -29.78 -5.58
N HIS A 160 -9.09 -28.97 -6.58
CA HIS A 160 -10.34 -29.04 -7.34
C HIS A 160 -10.25 -29.96 -8.58
N GLY A 161 -9.10 -30.00 -9.26
CA GLY A 161 -8.97 -30.70 -10.54
C GLY A 161 -7.66 -31.47 -10.73
N GLY A 162 -6.88 -31.65 -9.67
CA GLY A 162 -5.64 -32.44 -9.72
C GLY A 162 -4.51 -31.74 -10.50
N ILE A 163 -3.52 -32.54 -10.92
CA ILE A 163 -2.27 -32.02 -11.50
C ILE A 163 -2.48 -31.30 -12.85
N ASP A 164 -3.41 -31.81 -13.67
CA ASP A 164 -3.67 -31.24 -15.00
C ASP A 164 -4.31 -29.85 -14.87
N GLU A 165 -5.23 -29.67 -13.93
CA GLU A 165 -5.85 -28.38 -13.66
C GLU A 165 -4.84 -27.38 -13.09
N ALA A 166 -4.01 -27.82 -12.14
CA ALA A 166 -2.94 -27.02 -11.59
C ALA A 166 -1.93 -26.58 -12.66
N ARG A 167 -1.63 -27.46 -13.63
CA ARG A 167 -0.79 -27.11 -14.78
C ARG A 167 -1.42 -26.03 -15.63
N ARG A 168 -2.72 -26.17 -15.99
CA ARG A 168 -3.46 -25.14 -16.75
C ARG A 168 -3.48 -23.80 -16.00
N GLN A 169 -3.65 -23.85 -14.68
CA GLN A 169 -3.60 -22.63 -13.84
C GLN A 169 -2.24 -21.94 -13.90
N VAL A 170 -1.14 -22.70 -13.88
CA VAL A 170 0.21 -22.10 -14.02
C VAL A 170 0.43 -21.59 -15.45
N GLU A 171 -0.07 -22.29 -16.48
CA GLU A 171 -0.03 -21.80 -17.86
C GLU A 171 -0.82 -20.50 -18.04
N GLN A 172 -1.96 -20.33 -17.35
CA GLN A 172 -2.71 -19.07 -17.29
C GLN A 172 -1.87 -17.94 -16.65
N LEU A 173 -1.20 -18.20 -15.52
CA LEU A 173 -0.29 -17.23 -14.92
C LEU A 173 0.87 -16.84 -15.84
N ILE A 174 1.40 -17.79 -16.63
CA ILE A 174 2.40 -17.50 -17.67
C ILE A 174 1.82 -16.58 -18.76
N GLY A 175 0.57 -16.78 -19.14
CA GLY A 175 -0.12 -15.92 -20.09
C GLY A 175 -0.25 -14.48 -19.59
N LEU A 176 -0.64 -14.31 -18.34
CA LEU A 176 -0.87 -13.01 -17.70
C LEU A 176 0.45 -12.22 -17.44
N PHE A 177 1.47 -12.87 -16.88
CA PHE A 177 2.69 -12.20 -16.41
C PHE A 177 3.89 -12.39 -17.34
N GLY A 178 3.82 -13.34 -18.26
CA GLY A 178 4.96 -13.76 -19.08
C GLY A 178 5.85 -14.77 -18.37
N ARG A 179 6.41 -15.73 -19.13
CA ARG A 179 7.21 -16.86 -18.62
C ARG A 179 8.37 -16.44 -17.70
N GLY A 180 9.05 -15.35 -18.01
CA GLY A 180 10.18 -14.84 -17.24
C GLY A 180 9.80 -14.17 -15.92
N HIS A 181 8.51 -14.04 -15.61
CA HIS A 181 7.99 -13.34 -14.44
C HIS A 181 7.13 -14.25 -13.54
N VAL A 182 7.15 -15.57 -13.77
CA VAL A 182 6.43 -16.56 -12.94
C VAL A 182 7.41 -17.50 -12.29
N TYR A 183 7.32 -17.63 -10.96
CA TYR A 183 8.10 -18.55 -10.15
C TYR A 183 7.16 -19.54 -9.46
N VAL A 184 7.53 -20.83 -9.47
CA VAL A 184 6.79 -21.86 -8.75
C VAL A 184 7.30 -21.90 -7.30
N GLU A 185 6.47 -21.42 -6.40
CA GLU A 185 6.78 -21.29 -4.99
C GLU A 185 6.65 -22.60 -4.24
N LEU A 186 7.64 -22.90 -3.39
CA LEU A 186 7.68 -24.06 -2.53
C LEU A 186 7.82 -23.63 -1.07
N GLN A 187 6.97 -24.20 -0.19
CA GLN A 187 7.00 -23.97 1.26
C GLN A 187 7.04 -25.29 2.00
N ARG A 188 7.91 -25.40 3.00
CA ARG A 188 8.08 -26.62 3.83
C ARG A 188 7.83 -26.33 5.30
N HIS A 189 6.75 -26.88 5.84
CA HIS A 189 6.33 -26.70 7.24
C HIS A 189 6.11 -28.05 7.97
N PHE A 190 6.85 -29.10 7.58
CA PHE A 190 6.75 -30.44 8.14
C PHE A 190 5.33 -31.02 8.13
N ARG A 191 4.59 -30.78 7.03
CA ARG A 191 3.21 -31.22 6.83
C ARG A 191 3.12 -32.11 5.59
N ARG A 192 2.51 -33.29 5.73
CA ARG A 192 2.37 -34.26 4.64
C ARG A 192 1.66 -33.66 3.42
N GLU A 193 0.58 -32.91 3.65
CA GLU A 193 -0.18 -32.24 2.57
C GLU A 193 0.69 -31.21 1.82
N GLY A 194 1.57 -30.50 2.55
CA GLY A 194 2.53 -29.57 1.99
C GLY A 194 3.53 -30.26 1.06
N GLU A 195 4.09 -31.39 1.50
CA GLU A 195 5.05 -32.15 0.68
C GLU A 195 4.39 -32.78 -0.56
N THR A 196 3.15 -33.24 -0.45
CA THR A 196 2.39 -33.73 -1.61
C THR A 196 2.17 -32.62 -2.63
N ARG A 197 1.77 -31.43 -2.18
CA ARG A 197 1.65 -30.24 -3.04
C ARG A 197 2.98 -29.86 -3.69
N ASN A 198 4.06 -29.82 -2.93
CA ASN A 198 5.40 -29.49 -3.45
C ASN A 198 5.84 -30.46 -4.53
N ARG A 199 5.59 -31.78 -4.39
CA ARG A 199 5.91 -32.75 -5.45
C ARG A 199 5.19 -32.45 -6.75
N SER A 200 3.89 -32.13 -6.69
CA SER A 200 3.10 -31.74 -7.88
C SER A 200 3.61 -30.42 -8.46
N ALA A 201 3.89 -29.42 -7.63
CA ALA A 201 4.43 -28.14 -8.04
C ALA A 201 5.78 -28.28 -8.76
N ILE A 202 6.69 -29.11 -8.22
CA ILE A 202 8.00 -29.41 -8.84
C ILE A 202 7.81 -30.09 -10.20
N ALA A 203 6.91 -31.07 -10.31
CA ALA A 203 6.62 -31.75 -11.57
C ALA A 203 6.08 -30.77 -12.65
N ILE A 204 5.17 -29.87 -12.25
CA ILE A 204 4.63 -28.83 -13.12
C ILE A 204 5.74 -27.85 -13.53
N ALA A 205 6.53 -27.34 -12.59
CA ALA A 205 7.63 -26.42 -12.86
C ALA A 205 8.62 -26.99 -13.88
N ARG A 206 9.03 -28.24 -13.69
CA ARG A 206 9.94 -28.94 -14.62
C ARG A 206 9.33 -29.13 -16.00
N SER A 207 8.03 -29.51 -16.07
CA SER A 207 7.33 -29.70 -17.35
C SER A 207 7.15 -28.40 -18.15
N LEU A 208 7.06 -27.25 -17.45
CA LEU A 208 6.87 -25.94 -18.05
C LEU A 208 8.16 -25.12 -18.14
N ASN A 209 9.30 -25.70 -17.70
CA ASN A 209 10.60 -25.02 -17.60
C ASN A 209 10.52 -23.69 -16.83
N LEU A 210 9.93 -23.73 -15.62
CA LEU A 210 9.82 -22.60 -14.72
C LEU A 210 10.79 -22.72 -13.55
N PRO A 211 11.29 -21.58 -13.03
CA PRO A 211 12.15 -21.58 -11.85
C PRO A 211 11.37 -21.96 -10.59
N LEU A 212 11.98 -22.82 -9.75
CA LEU A 212 11.51 -23.11 -8.40
C LEU A 212 11.99 -22.02 -7.44
N LEU A 213 11.17 -21.62 -6.48
CA LEU A 213 11.51 -20.61 -5.47
C LEU A 213 11.15 -21.12 -4.07
N ALA A 214 12.15 -21.19 -3.19
CA ALA A 214 11.92 -21.51 -1.79
C ALA A 214 11.50 -20.25 -1.01
N THR A 215 10.38 -20.31 -0.30
CA THR A 215 9.97 -19.30 0.68
C THR A 215 9.47 -19.99 1.95
N ASN A 216 9.29 -19.20 3.02
CA ASN A 216 8.68 -19.78 4.22
C ASN A 216 7.24 -19.28 4.46
N GLY A 217 6.70 -18.38 3.61
CA GLY A 217 5.34 -17.83 3.79
C GLY A 217 5.13 -17.29 5.20
N VAL A 218 6.05 -16.43 5.63
CA VAL A 218 6.22 -15.97 7.00
C VAL A 218 5.02 -15.16 7.48
N CYS A 219 4.51 -15.47 8.69
CA CYS A 219 3.42 -14.76 9.36
C CYS A 219 3.86 -14.05 10.65
N TYR A 220 5.04 -14.36 11.16
CA TYR A 220 5.60 -13.79 12.38
C TYR A 220 7.12 -13.86 12.39
N ALA A 221 7.75 -12.93 13.12
CA ALA A 221 9.21 -12.79 13.15
C ALA A 221 9.90 -13.95 13.87
N THR A 222 9.32 -14.45 14.97
CA THR A 222 9.88 -15.55 15.78
C THR A 222 8.85 -16.64 16.02
N ALA A 223 9.30 -17.87 16.30
CA ALA A 223 8.40 -18.99 16.58
C ALA A 223 7.46 -18.75 17.79
N LYS A 224 7.87 -17.92 18.75
CA LYS A 224 7.06 -17.55 19.93
C LYS A 224 5.84 -16.68 19.55
N ASP A 225 5.94 -15.89 18.51
CA ASP A 225 4.87 -14.98 18.08
C ASP A 225 3.68 -15.72 17.45
N ARG A 226 3.80 -17.06 17.27
CA ARG A 226 2.69 -17.91 16.87
C ARG A 226 1.50 -17.78 17.81
N GLU A 227 1.72 -17.76 19.14
CA GLU A 227 0.63 -17.66 20.12
C GLU A 227 -0.23 -16.42 19.91
N LEU A 228 0.41 -15.28 19.59
CA LEU A 228 -0.28 -14.06 19.25
C LEU A 228 -1.02 -14.19 17.91
N CYS A 229 -0.42 -14.84 16.91
CA CYS A 229 -1.07 -15.10 15.62
C CYS A 229 -2.30 -16.00 15.76
N ASP A 230 -2.24 -17.02 16.65
CA ASP A 230 -3.38 -17.89 16.98
C ASP A 230 -4.50 -17.09 17.66
N ALA A 231 -4.17 -16.16 18.58
CA ALA A 231 -5.15 -15.25 19.19
C ALA A 231 -5.80 -14.33 18.15
N PHE A 232 -5.02 -13.78 17.22
CA PHE A 232 -5.56 -12.98 16.11
C PHE A 232 -6.47 -13.80 15.21
N THR A 233 -6.13 -15.05 14.95
CA THR A 233 -7.01 -15.98 14.22
C THR A 233 -8.33 -16.20 14.96
N ALA A 234 -8.29 -16.40 16.27
CA ALA A 234 -9.50 -16.54 17.09
C ALA A 234 -10.38 -15.27 17.04
N ILE A 235 -9.76 -14.09 17.16
CA ILE A 235 -10.46 -12.80 17.03
C ILE A 235 -11.10 -12.65 15.64
N ARG A 236 -10.35 -12.93 14.58
CA ARG A 236 -10.80 -12.82 13.19
C ARG A 236 -12.04 -13.66 12.90
N TYR A 237 -12.06 -14.89 13.41
CA TYR A 237 -13.17 -15.83 13.19
C TYR A 237 -14.22 -15.81 14.30
N HIS A 238 -14.16 -14.85 15.23
CA HIS A 238 -15.07 -14.75 16.37
C HIS A 238 -15.18 -16.06 17.16
N ARG A 239 -14.04 -16.69 17.43
CA ARG A 239 -13.89 -17.93 18.20
C ARG A 239 -13.02 -17.68 19.42
N THR A 240 -13.08 -18.62 20.37
CA THR A 240 -12.05 -18.70 21.41
C THR A 240 -10.93 -19.63 20.96
N LEU A 241 -9.76 -19.53 21.57
CA LEU A 241 -8.64 -20.45 21.28
C LEU A 241 -9.04 -21.92 21.45
N SER A 242 -9.88 -22.22 22.45
CA SER A 242 -10.38 -23.58 22.70
C SER A 242 -11.35 -24.08 21.63
N THR A 243 -12.07 -23.20 20.93
CA THR A 243 -13.07 -23.54 19.91
C THR A 243 -12.59 -23.33 18.47
N ALA A 244 -11.46 -22.65 18.28
CA ALA A 244 -10.91 -22.35 16.95
C ALA A 244 -10.39 -23.60 16.21
N GLY A 245 -9.94 -24.62 16.93
CA GLY A 245 -9.63 -25.94 16.37
C GLY A 245 -8.64 -25.89 15.18
N ARG A 246 -9.09 -26.33 14.01
CA ARG A 246 -8.25 -26.41 12.79
C ARG A 246 -7.93 -25.06 12.15
N LEU A 247 -8.52 -23.95 12.62
CA LEU A 247 -8.20 -22.60 12.16
C LEU A 247 -6.84 -22.15 12.69
N LEU A 248 -6.41 -22.65 13.84
CA LEU A 248 -5.13 -22.32 14.45
C LEU A 248 -3.96 -22.95 13.68
N ALA A 249 -2.81 -22.29 13.75
CA ALA A 249 -1.58 -22.82 13.15
C ALA A 249 -1.21 -24.17 13.76
N ARG A 250 -0.93 -25.17 12.92
CA ARG A 250 -0.60 -26.54 13.40
C ARG A 250 0.77 -26.63 14.05
N ASN A 251 1.69 -25.73 13.70
CA ASN A 251 3.02 -25.61 14.27
C ASN A 251 3.51 -24.17 14.14
N SER A 252 4.71 -23.88 14.62
CA SER A 252 5.32 -22.54 14.58
C SER A 252 6.24 -22.31 13.39
N GLU A 253 6.15 -23.12 12.34
CA GLU A 253 7.12 -23.12 11.24
C GLU A 253 7.06 -21.87 10.34
N ARG A 254 5.99 -21.09 10.39
CA ARG A 254 5.84 -19.86 9.59
C ARG A 254 6.52 -18.64 10.23
N HIS A 255 7.61 -18.85 10.98
CA HIS A 255 8.48 -17.80 11.46
C HIS A 255 9.59 -17.49 10.44
N LEU A 256 10.23 -16.33 10.60
CA LEU A 256 11.37 -15.97 9.76
C LEU A 256 12.57 -16.86 10.11
N LYS A 257 12.95 -17.75 9.20
CA LYS A 257 14.04 -18.70 9.36
C LYS A 257 15.37 -18.13 8.89
N SER A 258 16.47 -18.58 9.48
CA SER A 258 17.81 -18.23 9.04
C SER A 258 18.14 -18.84 7.66
N PRO A 259 19.11 -18.26 6.94
CA PRO A 259 19.60 -18.83 5.69
C PRO A 259 20.06 -20.29 5.84
N GLN A 260 20.67 -20.65 6.96
CA GLN A 260 21.14 -22.00 7.25
C GLN A 260 19.99 -22.97 7.41
N GLU A 261 18.96 -22.61 8.19
CA GLU A 261 17.75 -23.43 8.36
C GLU A 261 17.04 -23.66 7.02
N MET A 262 16.90 -22.63 6.19
CA MET A 262 16.28 -22.75 4.87
C MET A 262 17.13 -23.61 3.90
N GLN A 263 18.46 -23.48 3.92
CA GLN A 263 19.35 -24.33 3.12
C GLN A 263 19.27 -25.80 3.53
N GLN A 264 19.16 -26.09 4.83
CA GLN A 264 18.95 -27.45 5.32
C GLN A 264 17.57 -27.99 4.92
N LEU A 265 16.53 -27.17 5.06
CA LEU A 265 15.16 -27.53 4.72
C LEU A 265 14.98 -27.87 3.22
N PHE A 266 15.75 -27.22 2.35
CA PHE A 266 15.75 -27.41 0.89
C PHE A 266 17.05 -28.01 0.36
N ALA A 267 17.74 -28.84 1.17
CA ALA A 267 19.02 -29.44 0.78
C ALA A 267 18.93 -30.32 -0.49
N ASP A 268 17.75 -30.89 -0.77
CA ASP A 268 17.43 -31.66 -1.97
C ASP A 268 17.08 -30.81 -3.19
N LEU A 269 16.87 -29.49 -3.03
CA LEU A 269 16.47 -28.53 -4.07
C LEU A 269 17.26 -27.22 -3.92
N PRO A 270 18.61 -27.26 -4.00
CA PRO A 270 19.45 -26.08 -3.78
C PRO A 270 19.18 -24.96 -4.80
N GLU A 271 18.69 -25.27 -5.99
CA GLU A 271 18.28 -24.31 -7.01
C GLU A 271 17.14 -23.41 -6.53
N ALA A 272 16.19 -23.92 -5.74
CA ALA A 272 15.09 -23.13 -5.22
C ALA A 272 15.55 -22.07 -4.20
N ILE A 273 16.63 -22.33 -3.47
CA ILE A 273 17.32 -21.36 -2.60
C ILE A 273 18.13 -20.36 -3.43
N HIS A 274 18.87 -20.85 -4.44
CA HIS A 274 19.67 -19.96 -5.31
C HIS A 274 18.80 -18.94 -6.04
N ASN A 275 17.64 -19.35 -6.51
CA ASN A 275 16.69 -18.50 -7.21
C ASN A 275 16.15 -17.36 -6.33
N THR A 276 16.23 -17.44 -4.99
CA THR A 276 15.86 -16.30 -4.12
C THR A 276 16.83 -15.14 -4.28
N LEU A 277 18.10 -15.41 -4.51
CA LEU A 277 19.13 -14.40 -4.76
C LEU A 277 19.00 -13.81 -6.17
N GLU A 278 18.80 -14.69 -7.16
CA GLU A 278 18.55 -14.28 -8.55
C GLU A 278 17.34 -13.36 -8.63
N LEU A 279 16.22 -13.78 -8.07
CA LEU A 279 15.00 -12.98 -8.06
C LEU A 279 15.19 -11.65 -7.30
N SER A 280 15.83 -11.68 -6.13
CA SER A 280 16.14 -10.47 -5.36
C SER A 280 16.97 -9.46 -6.16
N SER A 281 17.88 -9.92 -7.02
CA SER A 281 18.70 -9.04 -7.89
C SER A 281 17.85 -8.31 -8.93
N ARG A 282 16.74 -8.90 -9.38
CA ARG A 282 15.80 -8.32 -10.35
C ARG A 282 14.81 -7.33 -9.73
N LEU A 283 14.64 -7.36 -8.41
CA LEU A 283 13.73 -6.44 -7.69
C LEU A 283 14.49 -5.14 -7.38
N GLU A 284 14.60 -4.26 -8.37
CA GLU A 284 15.42 -3.04 -8.27
C GLU A 284 14.68 -1.88 -7.57
N PHE A 285 13.35 -1.84 -7.66
CA PHE A 285 12.55 -0.75 -7.14
C PHE A 285 12.60 -0.63 -5.61
N THR A 286 12.70 0.61 -5.13
CA THR A 286 12.59 0.98 -3.72
C THR A 286 11.65 2.17 -3.55
N LEU A 287 11.13 2.41 -2.33
CA LEU A 287 10.29 3.58 -2.05
C LEU A 287 11.05 4.93 -2.11
N ASN A 288 12.36 4.93 -2.29
CA ASN A 288 13.12 6.15 -2.57
C ASN A 288 12.81 6.70 -3.98
N ASP A 289 12.35 5.85 -4.90
CA ASP A 289 12.20 6.16 -6.33
C ASP A 289 10.75 6.48 -6.72
N LEU A 290 9.93 6.97 -5.78
CA LEU A 290 8.52 7.28 -6.02
C LEU A 290 8.32 8.32 -7.11
N GLY A 291 9.27 9.26 -7.31
CA GLY A 291 9.24 10.28 -8.34
C GLY A 291 7.97 11.12 -8.20
N TYR A 292 7.86 11.79 -7.06
CA TYR A 292 6.70 12.62 -6.76
C TYR A 292 6.60 13.80 -7.73
N GLU A 293 5.44 13.99 -8.36
CA GLU A 293 5.10 15.15 -9.17
C GLU A 293 3.89 15.85 -8.57
N PHE A 294 3.96 17.17 -8.41
CA PHE A 294 2.82 17.93 -7.96
C PHE A 294 1.71 17.96 -9.00
N PRO A 295 0.43 17.96 -8.58
CA PRO A 295 -0.68 17.97 -9.51
C PRO A 295 -0.70 19.24 -10.35
N ARG A 296 -1.15 19.12 -11.59
CA ARG A 296 -1.35 20.24 -12.50
C ARG A 296 -2.75 20.82 -12.29
N TYR A 297 -2.83 22.16 -12.29
CA TYR A 297 -4.09 22.87 -12.29
C TYR A 297 -4.42 23.36 -13.72
N PRO A 298 -5.65 23.18 -14.22
CA PRO A 298 -6.03 23.70 -15.52
C PRO A 298 -6.09 25.23 -15.48
N VAL A 299 -5.35 25.88 -16.38
CA VAL A 299 -5.33 27.33 -16.53
C VAL A 299 -5.90 27.72 -17.90
N PRO A 300 -6.38 28.99 -18.09
CA PRO A 300 -6.84 29.50 -19.38
C PRO A 300 -5.77 29.37 -20.48
N GLU A 301 -6.22 29.36 -21.73
CA GLU A 301 -5.32 29.32 -22.88
C GLU A 301 -4.42 30.56 -22.92
N GLY A 302 -3.13 30.35 -23.14
CA GLY A 302 -2.11 31.39 -23.10
C GLY A 302 -1.50 31.65 -21.72
N GLU A 303 -2.05 31.05 -20.65
CA GLU A 303 -1.53 31.17 -19.28
C GLU A 303 -0.68 29.97 -18.89
N THR A 304 0.25 30.22 -17.97
CA THR A 304 0.94 29.16 -17.20
C THR A 304 0.39 29.12 -15.78
N MET A 305 0.59 28.01 -15.07
CA MET A 305 0.21 27.94 -13.65
C MET A 305 0.91 29.05 -12.83
N ASN A 306 2.13 29.42 -13.19
CA ASN A 306 2.89 30.45 -12.49
C ASN A 306 2.32 31.86 -12.77
N SER A 307 1.99 32.21 -14.05
CA SER A 307 1.40 33.50 -14.39
C SER A 307 0.01 33.64 -13.75
N PHE A 308 -0.80 32.59 -13.80
CA PHE A 308 -2.14 32.58 -13.23
C PHE A 308 -2.12 32.69 -11.70
N LEU A 309 -1.22 31.97 -11.00
CA LEU A 309 -1.02 32.10 -9.55
C LEU A 309 -0.58 33.52 -9.18
N ARG A 310 0.36 34.07 -9.94
CA ARG A 310 0.89 35.42 -9.74
C ARG A 310 -0.22 36.46 -9.87
N GLU A 311 -1.04 36.37 -10.90
CA GLU A 311 -2.18 37.27 -11.09
C GLU A 311 -3.13 37.25 -9.90
N HIS A 312 -3.56 36.05 -9.47
CA HIS A 312 -4.48 35.91 -8.34
C HIS A 312 -3.87 36.36 -7.00
N ALA A 313 -2.57 36.12 -6.78
CA ALA A 313 -1.88 36.64 -5.61
C ALA A 313 -1.86 38.20 -5.58
N TRP A 314 -1.65 38.84 -6.75
CA TRP A 314 -1.68 40.29 -6.84
C TRP A 314 -3.10 40.88 -6.77
N LEU A 315 -4.11 40.17 -7.26
CA LEU A 315 -5.51 40.55 -7.05
C LEU A 315 -5.85 40.51 -5.54
N GLY A 316 -5.52 39.43 -4.86
CA GLY A 316 -5.72 39.30 -3.44
C GLY A 316 -4.87 40.28 -2.59
N PHE A 317 -3.65 40.62 -3.04
CA PHE A 317 -2.87 41.67 -2.39
C PHE A 317 -3.63 43.00 -2.38
N ARG A 318 -4.26 43.41 -3.51
CA ARG A 318 -5.07 44.64 -3.57
C ARG A 318 -6.25 44.61 -2.60
N GLU A 319 -6.89 43.49 -2.44
CA GLU A 319 -8.01 43.33 -1.52
C GLU A 319 -7.56 43.34 -0.04
N ARG A 320 -6.48 42.63 0.29
CA ARG A 320 -6.02 42.44 1.68
C ARG A 320 -5.17 43.60 2.21
N TYR A 321 -4.27 44.10 1.38
CA TYR A 321 -3.30 45.15 1.78
C TYR A 321 -3.60 46.54 1.19
N GLY A 322 -4.59 46.67 0.29
CA GLY A 322 -4.86 47.92 -0.38
C GLY A 322 -5.20 49.10 0.55
N ARG A 323 -5.69 48.82 1.76
CA ARG A 323 -5.98 49.85 2.79
C ARG A 323 -4.91 49.92 3.90
N ALA A 324 -3.88 49.14 3.83
CA ALA A 324 -2.78 49.16 4.81
C ALA A 324 -1.89 50.39 4.57
N ASN A 325 -1.09 50.77 5.56
CA ASN A 325 -0.12 51.87 5.40
C ASN A 325 0.97 51.51 4.39
N ALA A 326 1.67 52.50 3.87
CA ALA A 326 2.66 52.36 2.80
C ALA A 326 3.82 51.41 3.16
N ASP A 327 4.24 51.37 4.43
CA ASP A 327 5.30 50.49 4.89
C ASP A 327 4.86 48.99 4.85
N VAL A 328 3.69 48.69 5.39
CA VAL A 328 3.10 47.31 5.35
C VAL A 328 2.91 46.88 3.91
N GLN A 329 2.40 47.75 3.03
CA GLN A 329 2.25 47.42 1.60
C GLN A 329 3.61 47.13 0.93
N ALA A 330 4.63 47.91 1.23
CA ALA A 330 5.96 47.72 0.67
C ALA A 330 6.60 46.39 1.17
N ARG A 331 6.42 46.06 2.44
CA ARG A 331 6.87 44.77 3.05
C ARG A 331 6.12 43.60 2.41
N ALA A 332 4.80 43.68 2.31
CA ALA A 332 3.97 42.66 1.72
C ALA A 332 4.33 42.37 0.25
N ARG A 333 4.55 43.46 -0.56
CA ARG A 333 4.99 43.30 -1.96
C ARG A 333 6.30 42.52 -2.06
N ARG A 334 7.30 42.89 -1.28
CA ARG A 334 8.60 42.21 -1.29
C ARG A 334 8.46 40.75 -0.90
N GLN A 335 7.66 40.47 0.11
CA GLN A 335 7.46 39.09 0.62
C GLN A 335 6.71 38.23 -0.41
N ILE A 336 5.61 38.73 -0.98
CA ILE A 336 4.84 38.00 -2.02
C ILE A 336 5.72 37.68 -3.21
N GLU A 337 6.53 38.64 -3.68
CA GLU A 337 7.43 38.38 -4.81
C GLU A 337 8.48 37.32 -4.49
N LYS A 338 9.09 37.37 -3.29
CA LYS A 338 10.02 36.34 -2.80
C LYS A 338 9.38 34.96 -2.76
N GLU A 339 8.16 34.88 -2.24
CA GLU A 339 7.42 33.63 -2.14
C GLU A 339 7.06 33.06 -3.52
N LEU A 340 6.55 33.89 -4.44
CA LEU A 340 6.19 33.47 -5.81
C LEU A 340 7.40 32.95 -6.57
N VAL A 341 8.58 33.58 -6.44
CA VAL A 341 9.82 33.08 -7.05
C VAL A 341 10.19 31.69 -6.52
N LEU A 342 10.05 31.47 -5.20
CA LEU A 342 10.37 30.15 -4.61
C LEU A 342 9.33 29.09 -5.01
N ILE A 343 8.03 29.43 -5.02
CA ILE A 343 6.94 28.54 -5.45
C ILE A 343 7.16 28.11 -6.91
N GLU A 344 7.56 29.03 -7.80
CA GLU A 344 7.89 28.74 -9.19
C GLU A 344 9.11 27.82 -9.32
N LYS A 345 10.19 28.13 -8.61
CA LYS A 345 11.42 27.31 -8.58
C LYS A 345 11.15 25.87 -8.15
N LEU A 346 10.29 25.68 -7.16
CA LEU A 346 9.92 24.38 -6.63
C LEU A 346 8.75 23.71 -7.41
N LYS A 347 8.22 24.36 -8.46
CA LYS A 347 7.11 23.88 -9.30
C LYS A 347 5.83 23.61 -8.53
N LEU A 348 5.51 24.42 -7.53
CA LEU A 348 4.38 24.24 -6.62
C LEU A 348 3.11 25.02 -7.01
N ALA A 349 3.14 25.83 -8.09
CA ALA A 349 2.03 26.70 -8.47
C ALA A 349 0.69 25.95 -8.60
N GLY A 350 0.68 24.76 -9.20
CA GLY A 350 -0.52 23.94 -9.33
C GLY A 350 -1.11 23.53 -7.99
N TYR A 351 -0.28 23.23 -6.99
CA TYR A 351 -0.72 22.88 -5.64
C TYR A 351 -1.43 24.06 -4.95
N PHE A 352 -0.84 25.26 -5.01
CA PHE A 352 -1.46 26.47 -4.46
C PHE A 352 -2.78 26.82 -5.16
N LEU A 353 -2.85 26.63 -6.48
CA LEU A 353 -4.07 26.88 -7.26
C LEU A 353 -5.19 25.91 -6.93
N ILE A 354 -4.89 24.62 -6.68
CA ILE A 354 -5.87 23.64 -6.24
C ILE A 354 -6.46 24.06 -4.89
N VAL A 355 -5.63 24.44 -3.93
CA VAL A 355 -6.10 24.85 -2.60
C VAL A 355 -6.91 26.16 -2.71
N TRP A 356 -6.49 27.10 -3.52
CA TRP A 356 -7.23 28.34 -3.81
C TRP A 356 -8.61 28.05 -4.44
N ASP A 357 -8.69 27.13 -5.39
CA ASP A 357 -9.96 26.70 -6.03
C ASP A 357 -10.94 26.11 -5.02
N LEU A 358 -10.47 25.30 -4.09
CA LEU A 358 -11.28 24.75 -2.99
C LEU A 358 -11.79 25.84 -2.05
N VAL A 359 -10.93 26.80 -1.68
CA VAL A 359 -11.32 27.93 -0.83
C VAL A 359 -12.33 28.81 -1.54
N ARG A 360 -12.17 29.06 -2.85
CA ARG A 360 -13.12 29.79 -3.69
C ARG A 360 -14.48 29.07 -3.71
N PHE A 361 -14.49 27.77 -3.98
CA PHE A 361 -15.73 26.98 -3.92
C PHE A 361 -16.46 27.11 -2.57
N CYS A 362 -15.71 26.99 -1.47
CA CYS A 362 -16.29 27.15 -0.13
C CYS A 362 -16.95 28.53 0.04
N ARG A 363 -16.29 29.60 -0.41
CA ARG A 363 -16.84 30.97 -0.36
C ARG A 363 -18.11 31.13 -1.21
N ASP A 364 -18.07 30.60 -2.44
CA ASP A 364 -19.22 30.67 -3.36
C ASP A 364 -20.44 29.93 -2.80
N GLN A 365 -20.22 28.89 -1.95
CA GLN A 365 -21.25 28.13 -1.27
C GLN A 365 -21.57 28.61 0.15
N ASN A 366 -20.98 29.74 0.61
CA ASN A 366 -21.05 30.25 1.98
C ASN A 366 -20.64 29.23 3.05
N ILE A 367 -19.67 28.35 2.74
CA ILE A 367 -19.08 27.40 3.66
C ILE A 367 -17.86 28.06 4.30
N LEU A 368 -17.80 28.04 5.63
CA LEU A 368 -16.63 28.53 6.37
C LEU A 368 -15.44 27.63 6.07
N VAL A 369 -14.31 28.26 5.72
CA VAL A 369 -13.05 27.57 5.45
C VAL A 369 -11.89 28.40 5.99
N GLN A 370 -10.92 27.73 6.60
CA GLN A 370 -9.74 28.37 7.16
C GLN A 370 -8.50 27.50 6.95
N GLY A 371 -7.52 28.03 6.25
CA GLY A 371 -6.18 27.46 6.20
C GLY A 371 -5.47 27.64 7.55
N ARG A 372 -4.79 26.62 8.02
CA ARG A 372 -4.09 26.61 9.30
C ARG A 372 -2.66 26.04 9.21
N GLY A 373 -2.00 25.95 10.33
CA GLY A 373 -0.64 25.41 10.43
C GLY A 373 0.40 26.30 9.80
N SER A 374 1.37 25.71 9.12
CA SER A 374 2.51 26.43 8.54
C SER A 374 2.11 27.36 7.40
N ALA A 375 1.00 27.11 6.69
CA ALA A 375 0.46 27.98 5.64
C ALA A 375 0.15 29.41 6.10
N ALA A 376 -0.12 29.62 7.41
CA ALA A 376 -0.34 30.94 7.98
C ALA A 376 0.92 31.86 7.90
N ASN A 377 2.10 31.30 7.65
CA ASN A 377 3.33 32.07 7.47
C ASN A 377 3.52 32.62 6.04
N SER A 378 2.60 32.33 5.11
CA SER A 378 2.69 32.71 3.70
C SER A 378 1.83 33.93 3.38
N ALA A 379 2.46 34.98 2.85
CA ALA A 379 1.77 36.15 2.32
C ALA A 379 1.01 35.83 1.02
N VAL A 380 1.45 34.86 0.24
CA VAL A 380 0.72 34.33 -0.91
C VAL A 380 -0.56 33.63 -0.46
N CYS A 381 -0.49 32.73 0.54
CA CYS A 381 -1.69 32.07 1.11
C CYS A 381 -2.69 33.09 1.67
N TYR A 382 -2.21 34.12 2.36
CA TYR A 382 -3.08 35.20 2.86
C TYR A 382 -3.73 35.99 1.73
N SER A 383 -2.97 36.37 0.69
CA SER A 383 -3.50 37.06 -0.47
C SER A 383 -4.53 36.24 -1.23
N LEU A 384 -4.28 34.95 -1.45
CA LEU A 384 -5.23 34.02 -2.06
C LEU A 384 -6.47 33.75 -1.19
N GLY A 385 -6.45 34.25 0.06
CA GLY A 385 -7.52 34.04 1.03
C GLY A 385 -7.61 32.63 1.58
N ILE A 386 -6.56 31.84 1.43
CA ILE A 386 -6.42 30.51 2.01
C ILE A 386 -6.34 30.63 3.53
N THR A 387 -5.58 31.62 4.03
CA THR A 387 -5.46 31.89 5.47
C THR A 387 -6.04 33.27 5.82
N ALA A 388 -6.49 33.45 7.06
CA ALA A 388 -7.00 34.73 7.58
C ALA A 388 -5.96 35.50 8.43
N VAL A 389 -4.82 34.90 8.71
CA VAL A 389 -3.74 35.49 9.50
C VAL A 389 -2.82 36.28 8.58
N ASP A 390 -2.58 37.58 8.87
CA ASP A 390 -1.64 38.41 8.14
C ASP A 390 -0.20 38.16 8.60
N PRO A 391 0.63 37.45 7.80
CA PRO A 391 1.99 37.12 8.22
C PRO A 391 2.91 38.33 8.26
N ILE A 392 2.59 39.42 7.57
CA ILE A 392 3.41 40.63 7.52
C ILE A 392 3.25 41.45 8.81
N SER A 393 1.99 41.67 9.23
CA SER A 393 1.70 42.41 10.47
C SER A 393 2.10 41.61 11.71
N MET A 394 2.07 40.28 11.65
CA MET A 394 2.47 39.40 12.75
C MET A 394 3.94 38.96 12.70
N GLU A 395 4.71 39.46 11.74
CA GLU A 395 6.14 39.15 11.55
C GLU A 395 6.46 37.64 11.52
N LEU A 396 5.60 36.86 10.84
CA LEU A 396 5.77 35.43 10.71
C LEU A 396 6.84 35.08 9.67
N LEU A 397 7.55 33.97 9.91
CA LEU A 397 8.65 33.52 9.06
C LEU A 397 8.15 32.54 8.00
N PHE A 398 8.20 32.93 6.75
CA PHE A 398 7.81 32.09 5.58
C PHE A 398 8.63 30.79 5.48
N GLU A 399 9.90 30.82 5.88
CA GLU A 399 10.81 29.69 5.86
C GLU A 399 10.32 28.52 6.74
N ARG A 400 9.41 28.76 7.67
CA ARG A 400 8.74 27.71 8.45
C ARG A 400 7.70 26.94 7.63
N PHE A 401 7.17 27.53 6.57
CA PHE A 401 6.23 26.87 5.67
C PHE A 401 6.96 26.24 4.48
N LEU A 402 7.83 27.00 3.81
CA LEU A 402 8.50 26.56 2.60
C LEU A 402 9.95 27.07 2.56
N SER A 403 10.91 26.17 2.41
CA SER A 403 12.31 26.47 2.14
C SER A 403 12.98 25.37 1.32
N GLU A 404 14.02 25.74 0.56
CA GLU A 404 14.81 24.77 -0.24
C GLU A 404 15.57 23.78 0.64
N GLU A 405 15.98 24.19 1.83
CA GLU A 405 16.81 23.37 2.75
C GLU A 405 16.01 22.33 3.53
N ARG A 406 14.70 22.53 3.65
CA ARG A 406 13.85 21.69 4.51
C ARG A 406 13.70 20.26 3.99
N GLY A 407 13.79 20.05 2.66
CA GLY A 407 13.67 18.72 2.04
C GLY A 407 12.31 18.05 2.22
N GLU A 408 11.33 18.77 2.79
CA GLU A 408 9.95 18.33 2.99
C GLU A 408 9.02 19.19 2.13
N TRP A 409 8.02 18.56 1.56
CA TRP A 409 6.99 19.24 0.78
C TRP A 409 6.04 20.01 1.71
N PRO A 410 5.52 21.20 1.27
CA PRO A 410 4.55 21.95 2.06
C PRO A 410 3.22 21.18 2.12
N ASP A 411 2.56 21.26 3.26
CA ASP A 411 1.18 20.88 3.45
C ASP A 411 0.32 22.09 3.81
N ILE A 412 -0.87 22.17 3.24
CA ILE A 412 -1.86 23.19 3.54
C ILE A 412 -3.09 22.49 4.10
N ASP A 413 -3.29 22.64 5.39
CA ASP A 413 -4.48 22.13 6.07
C ASP A 413 -5.63 23.13 5.90
N LEU A 414 -6.81 22.63 5.53
CA LEU A 414 -8.05 23.41 5.51
C LEU A 414 -9.01 22.87 6.57
N ASP A 415 -9.38 23.70 7.54
CA ASP A 415 -10.43 23.41 8.49
C ASP A 415 -11.79 23.76 7.86
N LEU A 416 -12.72 22.84 7.98
CA LEU A 416 -14.09 22.94 7.47
C LEU A 416 -15.10 22.66 8.60
N PRO A 417 -16.33 23.17 8.54
CA PRO A 417 -17.40 22.81 9.45
C PRO A 417 -17.66 21.31 9.44
N SER A 418 -18.25 20.79 10.49
CA SER A 418 -18.68 19.39 10.55
C SER A 418 -20.00 19.16 9.79
N GLY A 419 -20.28 17.90 9.41
CA GLY A 419 -21.54 17.51 8.81
C GLY A 419 -21.64 17.81 7.31
N ASP A 420 -22.83 18.22 6.86
CA ASP A 420 -23.20 18.32 5.44
C ASP A 420 -22.36 19.31 4.64
N GLU A 421 -21.91 20.39 5.26
CA GLU A 421 -21.05 21.37 4.60
C GLU A 421 -19.70 20.78 4.23
N ARG A 422 -19.06 20.03 5.14
CA ARG A 422 -17.84 19.30 4.85
C ARG A 422 -18.04 18.26 3.75
N GLU A 423 -19.15 17.54 3.81
CA GLU A 423 -19.48 16.53 2.81
C GLU A 423 -19.61 17.14 1.42
N LYS A 424 -20.25 18.32 1.28
CA LYS A 424 -20.33 19.05 0.01
C LYS A 424 -18.94 19.34 -0.57
N VAL A 425 -18.00 19.78 0.28
CA VAL A 425 -16.61 20.05 -0.17
C VAL A 425 -15.92 18.76 -0.58
N ILE A 426 -16.04 17.69 0.17
CA ILE A 426 -15.49 16.37 -0.16
C ILE A 426 -16.03 15.90 -1.52
N GLN A 427 -17.33 15.97 -1.73
CA GLN A 427 -17.96 15.59 -2.99
C GLN A 427 -17.47 16.47 -4.16
N HIS A 428 -17.32 17.78 -3.93
CA HIS A 428 -16.75 18.68 -4.92
C HIS A 428 -15.32 18.28 -5.32
N VAL A 429 -14.49 17.91 -4.34
CA VAL A 429 -13.11 17.45 -4.59
C VAL A 429 -13.13 16.21 -5.50
N TYR A 430 -13.97 15.21 -5.20
CA TYR A 430 -14.09 14.00 -6.02
C TYR A 430 -14.65 14.30 -7.42
N GLN A 431 -15.64 15.17 -7.53
CA GLN A 431 -16.21 15.58 -8.83
C GLN A 431 -15.19 16.34 -9.68
N ARG A 432 -14.42 17.23 -9.05
CA ARG A 432 -13.47 18.13 -9.73
C ARG A 432 -12.19 17.41 -10.16
N TYR A 433 -11.65 16.56 -9.29
CA TYR A 433 -10.33 15.93 -9.48
C TYR A 433 -10.40 14.43 -9.77
N GLY A 434 -11.59 13.83 -9.68
CA GLY A 434 -11.83 12.41 -9.94
C GLY A 434 -11.29 11.48 -8.84
N GLU A 435 -11.68 10.23 -8.92
CA GLU A 435 -11.30 9.19 -7.94
C GLU A 435 -9.79 8.90 -7.88
N ARG A 436 -9.05 9.26 -8.94
CA ARG A 436 -7.59 9.09 -8.99
C ARG A 436 -6.82 10.34 -8.57
N GLY A 437 -7.47 11.50 -8.54
CA GLY A 437 -6.88 12.78 -8.15
C GLY A 437 -7.15 13.16 -6.71
N ALA A 438 -8.07 12.48 -6.03
CA ALA A 438 -8.44 12.73 -4.65
C ALA A 438 -8.59 11.42 -3.90
N ALA A 439 -8.15 11.38 -2.63
CA ALA A 439 -8.28 10.21 -1.79
C ALA A 439 -8.46 10.61 -0.33
N MET A 440 -9.24 9.80 0.39
CA MET A 440 -9.28 9.88 1.84
C MET A 440 -8.04 9.19 2.41
N THR A 441 -7.33 9.84 3.34
CA THR A 441 -6.16 9.24 3.98
C THR A 441 -6.54 7.94 4.70
N ALA A 442 -5.88 6.84 4.36
CA ALA A 442 -6.07 5.56 5.03
C ALA A 442 -5.44 5.59 6.42
N ASN A 443 -6.27 5.53 7.44
CA ASN A 443 -5.82 5.43 8.83
C ASN A 443 -5.83 3.97 9.31
N VAL A 444 -4.71 3.53 9.87
CA VAL A 444 -4.60 2.24 10.57
C VAL A 444 -4.67 2.49 12.06
N ILE A 445 -5.70 1.94 12.69
CA ILE A 445 -5.91 2.04 14.14
C ILE A 445 -5.27 0.84 14.82
N THR A 446 -4.44 1.08 15.83
CA THR A 446 -3.87 0.04 16.68
C THR A 446 -4.68 -0.11 17.97
N TYR A 447 -4.80 -1.34 18.44
CA TYR A 447 -5.39 -1.59 19.74
C TYR A 447 -4.49 -1.01 20.84
N ARG A 448 -5.06 -0.16 21.68
CA ARG A 448 -4.44 0.28 22.92
C ARG A 448 -4.86 -0.62 24.08
N ASN A 449 -4.21 -0.48 25.23
CA ASN A 449 -4.32 -1.41 26.36
C ASN A 449 -5.74 -1.89 26.66
N ARG A 450 -6.72 -0.98 26.77
CA ARG A 450 -8.11 -1.35 27.08
C ARG A 450 -8.74 -2.23 26.02
N MET A 451 -8.57 -1.88 24.73
CA MET A 451 -9.14 -2.64 23.64
C MET A 451 -8.38 -3.97 23.42
N ALA A 452 -7.04 -3.93 23.54
CA ALA A 452 -6.23 -5.14 23.48
C ALA A 452 -6.62 -6.15 24.57
N ALA A 453 -6.76 -5.71 25.83
CA ALA A 453 -7.20 -6.56 26.95
C ALA A 453 -8.60 -7.15 26.69
N ARG A 454 -9.53 -6.33 26.16
CA ARG A 454 -10.90 -6.78 25.83
C ARG A 454 -10.93 -7.84 24.74
N GLU A 455 -10.23 -7.63 23.63
CA GLU A 455 -10.26 -8.54 22.50
C GLU A 455 -9.46 -9.85 22.82
N MET A 456 -8.36 -9.73 23.55
CA MET A 456 -7.63 -10.89 24.06
C MET A 456 -8.46 -11.67 25.09
N GLY A 457 -9.18 -11.00 25.99
CA GLY A 457 -10.11 -11.66 26.92
C GLY A 457 -11.16 -12.49 26.20
N LYS A 458 -11.79 -11.97 25.13
CA LYS A 458 -12.73 -12.71 24.28
C LYS A 458 -12.07 -13.94 23.61
N ALA A 459 -10.85 -13.77 23.07
CA ALA A 459 -10.12 -14.89 22.46
C ALA A 459 -9.76 -15.99 23.48
N LEU A 460 -9.53 -15.62 24.73
CA LEU A 460 -9.26 -16.56 25.83
C LEU A 460 -10.53 -17.16 26.44
N GLY A 461 -11.72 -16.64 26.12
CA GLY A 461 -13.00 -17.17 26.59
C GLY A 461 -13.58 -16.49 27.84
N PHE A 462 -13.09 -15.26 28.17
CA PHE A 462 -13.61 -14.43 29.27
C PHE A 462 -14.77 -13.56 28.82
#